data_a924b8e5b8512957a1093603a1b65bb0
#
_entry.id   a924b8e5b8512957a1093603a1b65bb0
#
_cell.length_a   1.000
_cell.length_b   1.000
_cell.length_c   1.000
_cell.angle_alpha   90.00
_cell.angle_beta   90.00
_cell.angle_gamma   90.00
#
_symmetry.space_group_name_H-M   'P 1'
#
loop_
_entity.id
_entity.type
_entity.pdbx_description
1 polymer ?
#
loop_
_entity_poly.entity_id
_entity_poly.type
_entity_poly.pdbx_seq_one_letter_code
_entity_poly.pdbx_strand_id
1 'polypeptide(L)'
;MIKDKKNVSFVEIEDYFDEVDFDYQGEERIVNSDNKNIVFWSGWNGIATKLLIDLLREKIIKMMPTDILVYLADGKQLTLPIYRDDKPYEQWLPVVFN
;
A
#
# COMPACT_ATOMS: atom_id res chain seq x y z
N MET A 1 -2.70 15.81 -4.24
CA MET A 1 -2.91 14.38 -4.10
C MET A 1 -1.62 13.61 -4.43
N ILE A 2 -1.65 12.29 -4.60
CA ILE A 2 -0.45 11.45 -4.75
C ILE A 2 0.51 11.97 -5.83
N LYS A 3 -0.01 12.30 -7.00
CA LYS A 3 0.83 12.70 -8.13
C LYS A 3 1.59 14.00 -7.91
N ASP A 4 1.19 14.79 -6.92
CA ASP A 4 1.86 16.05 -6.57
C ASP A 4 2.86 15.89 -5.42
N LYS A 5 2.92 14.70 -4.85
CA LYS A 5 3.84 14.36 -3.77
C LYS A 5 4.75 13.21 -4.19
N LYS A 6 5.86 13.06 -3.48
CA LYS A 6 6.78 11.95 -3.67
C LYS A 6 6.85 11.12 -2.40
N ASN A 7 7.08 9.82 -2.56
CA ASN A 7 7.25 8.88 -1.46
C ASN A 7 6.03 8.83 -0.54
N VAL A 8 4.84 8.81 -1.14
CA VAL A 8 3.57 8.75 -0.39
C VAL A 8 3.34 7.30 0.06
N SER A 9 3.18 7.10 1.37
CA SER A 9 2.87 5.79 1.94
C SER A 9 1.37 5.48 1.87
N PHE A 10 1.01 4.21 2.09
CA PHE A 10 -0.40 3.84 2.25
C PHE A 10 -1.05 4.60 3.41
N VAL A 11 -0.31 4.85 4.48
CA VAL A 11 -0.84 5.59 5.64
C VAL A 11 -1.23 7.01 5.24
N GLU A 12 -0.39 7.68 4.45
CA GLU A 12 -0.70 9.02 3.97
C GLU A 12 -1.93 9.04 3.05
N ILE A 13 -2.10 7.98 2.23
CA ILE A 13 -3.30 7.85 1.40
C ILE A 13 -4.53 7.68 2.28
N GLU A 14 -4.44 6.87 3.34
CA GLU A 14 -5.54 6.69 4.28
C GLU A 14 -5.91 8.01 4.98
N ASP A 15 -4.90 8.78 5.38
CA ASP A 15 -5.13 10.10 5.97
C ASP A 15 -5.89 11.02 5.00
N TYR A 16 -5.54 10.97 3.72
CA TYR A 16 -6.26 11.74 2.71
C TYR A 16 -7.71 11.26 2.56
N PHE A 17 -7.94 9.94 2.56
CA PHE A 17 -9.30 9.40 2.50
C PHE A 17 -10.13 9.86 3.69
N ASP A 18 -9.54 9.87 4.89
CA ASP A 18 -10.23 10.37 6.09
C ASP A 18 -10.56 11.85 5.96
N GLU A 19 -9.66 12.63 5.36
CA GLU A 19 -9.83 14.06 5.19
C GLU A 19 -11.02 14.40 4.27
N VAL A 20 -11.27 13.57 3.25
CA VAL A 20 -12.37 13.75 2.29
C VAL A 20 -13.58 12.87 2.59
N ASP A 21 -13.62 12.25 3.77
CA ASP A 21 -14.70 11.35 4.20
C ASP A 21 -14.93 10.17 3.26
N PHE A 22 -13.88 9.65 2.65
CA PHE A 22 -13.98 8.47 1.79
C PHE A 22 -13.77 7.20 2.62
N ASP A 23 -14.76 6.32 2.63
CA ASP A 23 -14.65 5.06 3.35
C ASP A 23 -13.79 4.07 2.57
N TYR A 24 -12.60 3.79 3.10
CA TYR A 24 -11.65 2.85 2.50
C TYR A 24 -11.52 1.54 3.28
N GLN A 25 -12.07 1.45 4.48
CA GLN A 25 -11.86 0.33 5.38
C GLN A 25 -12.52 -0.94 4.90
N GLY A 26 -11.82 -2.06 5.05
CA GLY A 26 -12.32 -3.37 4.64
C GLY A 26 -11.31 -4.46 4.96
N GLU A 27 -11.41 -5.58 4.25
CA GLU A 27 -10.60 -6.77 4.52
C GLU A 27 -9.75 -7.20 3.32
N GLU A 28 -9.71 -6.40 2.27
CA GLU A 28 -8.92 -6.74 1.09
C GLU A 28 -7.43 -6.61 1.36
N ARG A 29 -6.64 -7.45 0.69
CA ARG A 29 -5.19 -7.38 0.69
C ARG A 29 -4.72 -6.92 -0.69
N ILE A 30 -3.69 -6.07 -0.69
CA ILE A 30 -3.06 -5.60 -1.91
C ILE A 30 -1.75 -6.37 -2.03
N VAL A 31 -1.67 -7.26 -3.00
CA VAL A 31 -0.56 -8.20 -3.14
C VAL A 31 0.06 -8.11 -4.53
N ASN A 32 1.27 -8.65 -4.65
CA ASN A 32 1.95 -8.73 -5.94
C ASN A 32 1.20 -9.72 -6.85
N SER A 33 0.99 -9.34 -8.11
CA SER A 33 0.25 -10.18 -9.06
C SER A 33 0.97 -11.48 -9.40
N ASP A 34 2.29 -11.51 -9.32
CA ASP A 34 3.10 -12.68 -9.63
C ASP A 34 3.36 -13.56 -8.41
N ASN A 35 3.26 -12.99 -7.21
CA ASN A 35 3.49 -13.73 -5.97
C ASN A 35 2.61 -13.18 -4.86
N LYS A 36 1.52 -13.87 -4.57
CA LYS A 36 0.53 -13.45 -3.57
C LYS A 36 1.07 -13.42 -2.14
N ASN A 37 2.22 -14.05 -1.90
CA ASN A 37 2.87 -14.00 -0.59
C ASN A 37 3.60 -12.67 -0.36
N ILE A 38 3.77 -11.85 -1.40
CA ILE A 38 4.32 -10.50 -1.23
C ILE A 38 3.13 -9.55 -1.05
N VAL A 39 2.92 -9.10 0.18
CA VAL A 39 1.81 -8.24 0.57
C VAL A 39 2.29 -6.81 0.65
N PHE A 40 1.65 -5.90 -0.07
CA PHE A 40 1.98 -4.47 -0.02
C PHE A 40 1.20 -3.76 1.09
N TRP A 41 -0.06 -4.08 1.27
CA TRP A 41 -0.90 -3.49 2.30
C TRP A 41 -2.17 -4.33 2.50
N SER A 42 -2.93 -4.01 3.55
CA SER A 42 -4.19 -4.69 3.82
C SER A 42 -5.13 -3.76 4.59
N GLY A 43 -6.39 -4.15 4.67
CA GLY A 43 -7.38 -3.40 5.44
C GLY A 43 -8.21 -2.41 4.63
N TRP A 44 -8.13 -2.47 3.31
CA TRP A 44 -8.92 -1.63 2.42
C TRP A 44 -10.13 -2.40 1.87
N ASN A 45 -11.20 -1.67 1.50
CA ASN A 45 -12.33 -2.27 0.82
C ASN A 45 -12.06 -2.38 -0.69
N GLY A 46 -12.95 -3.09 -1.40
CA GLY A 46 -12.75 -3.32 -2.83
C GLY A 46 -12.76 -2.05 -3.68
N ILE A 47 -13.54 -1.06 -3.28
CA ILE A 47 -13.63 0.22 -4.03
C ILE A 47 -12.30 0.97 -3.95
N ALA A 48 -11.75 1.11 -2.74
CA ALA A 48 -10.47 1.79 -2.53
C ALA A 48 -9.33 1.04 -3.22
N THR A 49 -9.32 -0.29 -3.12
CA THR A 49 -8.31 -1.14 -3.76
C THR A 49 -8.35 -0.98 -5.27
N LYS A 50 -9.55 -0.99 -5.86
CA LYS A 50 -9.71 -0.82 -7.31
C LYS A 50 -9.23 0.55 -7.77
N LEU A 51 -9.53 1.59 -7.01
CA LEU A 51 -9.07 2.95 -7.32
C LEU A 51 -7.55 3.00 -7.43
N LEU A 52 -6.85 2.41 -6.47
CA LEU A 52 -5.39 2.36 -6.48
C LEU A 52 -4.86 1.56 -7.67
N ILE A 53 -5.45 0.39 -7.92
CA ILE A 53 -5.03 -0.48 -9.02
C ILE A 53 -5.21 0.24 -10.37
N ASP A 54 -6.32 0.97 -10.54
CA ASP A 54 -6.56 1.73 -11.77
C ASP A 54 -5.51 2.81 -11.98
N LEU A 55 -5.12 3.53 -10.92
CA LEU A 55 -4.06 4.55 -11.00
C LEU A 55 -2.71 3.95 -11.39
N LEU A 56 -2.39 2.78 -10.86
CA LEU A 56 -1.16 2.06 -11.21
C LEU A 56 -1.20 1.56 -12.64
N ARG A 57 -2.33 1.00 -13.07
CA ARG A 57 -2.50 0.46 -14.42
C ARG A 57 -2.39 1.55 -15.47
N GLU A 58 -2.93 2.73 -15.21
CA GLU A 58 -2.87 3.88 -16.10
C GLU A 58 -1.55 4.65 -15.99
N LYS A 59 -0.64 4.18 -15.15
CA LYS A 59 0.69 4.76 -14.94
C LYS A 59 0.65 6.21 -14.45
N ILE A 60 -0.43 6.60 -13.78
CA ILE A 60 -0.55 7.91 -13.15
C ILE A 60 0.36 7.99 -11.93
N ILE A 61 0.51 6.87 -11.22
CA ILE A 61 1.42 6.73 -10.08
C ILE A 61 2.30 5.51 -10.27
N LYS A 62 3.44 5.48 -9.56
CA LYS A 62 4.37 4.34 -9.55
C LYS A 62 4.53 3.84 -8.13
N MET A 63 4.59 2.52 -7.98
CA MET A 63 4.86 1.86 -6.71
C MET A 63 6.35 1.55 -6.62
N MET A 64 6.99 1.92 -5.50
CA MET A 64 8.42 1.69 -5.28
C MET A 64 8.66 1.12 -3.89
N PRO A 65 9.54 0.12 -3.75
CA PRO A 65 9.90 -0.39 -2.43
C PRO A 65 10.52 0.72 -1.57
N THR A 66 10.28 0.65 -0.28
CA THR A 66 10.84 1.61 0.68
C THR A 66 11.26 0.90 1.96
N ASP A 67 11.89 1.64 2.87
CA ASP A 67 12.26 1.16 4.19
C ASP A 67 11.05 1.16 5.12
N ILE A 68 10.96 0.17 6.01
CA ILE A 68 9.89 0.09 7.01
C ILE A 68 9.85 1.35 7.90
N LEU A 69 10.97 2.05 8.05
CA LEU A 69 11.03 3.26 8.86
C LEU A 69 10.02 4.33 8.42
N VAL A 70 9.67 4.37 7.14
CA VAL A 70 8.63 5.28 6.63
C VAL A 70 7.31 4.99 7.32
N TYR A 71 6.94 3.71 7.44
CA TYR A 71 5.68 3.31 8.06
C TYR A 71 5.71 3.45 9.57
N LEU A 72 6.84 3.17 10.20
CA LEU A 72 6.99 3.38 11.64
C LEU A 72 6.84 4.87 11.99
N ALA A 73 7.38 5.76 11.16
CA ALA A 73 7.23 7.21 11.34
C ALA A 73 5.77 7.65 11.15
N ASP A 74 5.04 7.00 10.23
CA ASP A 74 3.63 7.32 9.98
C ASP A 74 2.68 6.65 10.99
N GLY A 75 3.17 5.75 11.82
CA GLY A 75 2.43 5.18 12.94
C GLY A 75 1.61 3.93 12.65
N LYS A 76 1.75 3.31 11.49
CA LYS A 76 1.07 2.06 11.14
C LYS A 76 2.02 1.09 10.47
N GLN A 77 1.81 -0.21 10.72
CA GLN A 77 2.58 -1.28 10.08
C GLN A 77 1.74 -2.54 10.03
N LEU A 78 2.11 -3.45 9.11
CA LEU A 78 1.54 -4.78 9.09
C LEU A 78 2.28 -5.68 10.08
N THR A 79 1.61 -6.73 10.54
CA THR A 79 2.20 -7.69 11.47
C THR A 79 2.96 -8.82 10.79
N LEU A 80 3.08 -8.76 9.48
CA LEU A 80 3.80 -9.77 8.69
C LEU A 80 5.31 -9.54 8.76
N PRO A 81 6.11 -10.61 8.59
CA PRO A 81 7.56 -10.46 8.46
C PRO A 81 7.90 -9.58 7.25
N ILE A 82 8.99 -8.82 7.35
CA ILE A 82 9.46 -7.99 6.23
C ILE A 82 9.99 -8.90 5.12
N TYR A 83 9.61 -8.58 3.88
CA TYR A 83 10.06 -9.31 2.71
C TYR A 83 11.58 -9.21 2.55
N ARG A 84 12.21 -10.37 2.36
CA ARG A 84 13.66 -10.46 2.11
C ARG A 84 13.96 -11.26 0.86
N ASP A 85 13.23 -12.36 0.68
CA ASP A 85 13.32 -13.24 -0.48
C ASP A 85 12.03 -14.06 -0.55
N ASP A 86 11.83 -14.78 -1.65
CA ASP A 86 10.60 -15.57 -1.82
C ASP A 86 10.54 -16.72 -0.81
N LYS A 87 9.49 -16.73 -0.01
CA LYS A 87 9.21 -17.74 1.01
C LYS A 87 7.80 -18.31 0.79
N PRO A 88 7.52 -19.53 1.32
CA PRO A 88 6.19 -20.12 1.20
C PRO A 88 5.18 -19.55 2.21
N TYR A 89 5.35 -18.32 2.66
CA TYR A 89 4.45 -17.63 3.58
C TYR A 89 4.43 -16.15 3.27
N GLU A 90 3.40 -15.47 3.77
CA GLU A 90 3.21 -14.05 3.51
C GLU A 90 4.29 -13.20 4.18
N GLN A 91 4.79 -12.22 3.43
CA GLN A 91 5.75 -11.22 3.90
C GLN A 91 5.28 -9.85 3.43
N TRP A 92 5.63 -8.81 4.18
CA TRP A 92 5.28 -7.44 3.85
C TRP A 92 6.44 -6.75 3.13
N LEU A 93 6.17 -6.24 1.94
CA LEU A 93 7.08 -5.37 1.21
C LEU A 93 6.55 -3.93 1.31
N PRO A 94 7.11 -3.09 2.20
CA PRO A 94 6.69 -1.70 2.30
C PRO A 94 6.98 -0.96 1.00
N VAL A 95 6.01 -0.16 0.55
CA VAL A 95 6.14 0.60 -0.69
C VAL A 95 5.66 2.03 -0.49
N VAL A 96 6.13 2.91 -1.37
CA VAL A 96 5.65 4.28 -1.49
C VAL A 96 5.26 4.53 -2.94
N PHE A 97 4.52 5.60 -3.16
CA PHE A 97 4.03 5.98 -4.48
C PHE A 97 4.61 7.31 -4.90
N ASN A 98 4.91 7.42 -6.18
CA ASN A 98 5.40 8.66 -6.80
C ASN A 98 4.55 9.05 -7.99
#